data_22ff4243cf74d109398073474cd2a7cb
#
_entry.id   22ff4243cf74d109398073474cd2a7cb
#
_cell.length_a   1.000
_cell.length_b   1.000
_cell.length_c   1.000
_cell.angle_alpha   90.00
_cell.angle_beta   90.00
_cell.angle_gamma   90.00
#
_symmetry.space_group_name_H-M   'P 1'
#
loop_
_entity.id
_entity.type
_entity.pdbx_description
1 polymer ?
#
loop_
_entity_poly.entity_id
_entity_poly.type
_entity_poly.pdbx_seq_one_letter_code
_entity_poly.pdbx_strand_id
1 'polypeptide(L)'
;MSLAIFDLDNTLLGGDSDYLWGEFLVSQGLVDGDDYRRRNDRFYEDYKAGTLDIYEFLAFSLKPLSEHSLERLQALHRQFMTQAIEPIVLPKALQLVDSHRQRGDTLLIITATNRFVTGPIAERFGVHELLATDPEMMGNRYTGAVQGVPCFKEGKVTRLTEWLNSEMHDLDGSWFYSDSHNDLPLLNMVTHPVAVDPDPQLADYARQHDWQIISLRDEPATAS
;
A
#
# COMPACT_ATOMS: atom_id res chain seq x y z
N MET A 1 5.34 -7.19 23.24
CA MET A 1 4.44 -6.64 22.22
C MET A 1 5.15 -6.87 20.90
N SER A 2 4.54 -7.64 20.02
CA SER A 2 5.13 -7.95 18.72
C SER A 2 4.73 -6.86 17.71
N LEU A 3 5.44 -6.80 16.59
CA LEU A 3 5.10 -5.89 15.49
C LEU A 3 4.24 -6.62 14.47
N ALA A 4 3.09 -6.07 14.13
CA ALA A 4 2.22 -6.54 13.06
C ALA A 4 2.28 -5.55 11.90
N ILE A 5 2.89 -5.97 10.81
CA ILE A 5 3.12 -5.18 9.61
C ILE A 5 2.13 -5.63 8.54
N PHE A 6 1.52 -4.69 7.84
CA PHE A 6 0.56 -4.96 6.78
C PHE A 6 0.96 -4.19 5.52
N ASP A 7 1.05 -4.87 4.39
CA ASP A 7 0.91 -4.20 3.11
C ASP A 7 -0.55 -3.74 2.94
N LEU A 8 -0.80 -2.80 2.04
CA LEU A 8 -2.11 -2.16 1.93
C LEU A 8 -2.88 -2.64 0.70
N ASP A 9 -2.33 -2.35 -0.47
CA ASP A 9 -3.00 -2.55 -1.76
C ASP A 9 -3.07 -4.04 -2.09
N ASN A 10 -4.24 -4.53 -2.50
CA ASN A 10 -4.54 -5.95 -2.70
C ASN A 10 -4.35 -6.86 -1.48
N THR A 11 -3.85 -6.34 -0.35
CA THR A 11 -3.70 -7.05 0.94
C THR A 11 -4.83 -6.70 1.91
N LEU A 12 -4.87 -5.48 2.45
CA LEU A 12 -5.97 -4.99 3.31
C LEU A 12 -7.14 -4.45 2.49
N LEU A 13 -6.86 -3.99 1.28
CA LEU A 13 -7.84 -3.54 0.29
C LEU A 13 -8.05 -4.63 -0.77
N GLY A 14 -9.26 -4.73 -1.30
CA GLY A 14 -9.60 -5.60 -2.43
C GLY A 14 -9.19 -5.05 -3.80
N GLY A 15 -8.29 -4.05 -3.84
CA GLY A 15 -7.79 -3.39 -5.04
C GLY A 15 -6.56 -2.53 -4.75
N ASP A 16 -6.09 -1.82 -5.76
CA ASP A 16 -4.90 -0.96 -5.71
C ASP A 16 -5.32 0.51 -5.59
N SER A 17 -4.97 1.15 -4.46
CA SER A 17 -5.38 2.53 -4.16
C SER A 17 -4.67 3.57 -5.04
N ASP A 18 -3.44 3.31 -5.50
CA ASP A 18 -2.72 4.23 -6.39
C ASP A 18 -3.32 4.19 -7.81
N TYR A 19 -3.60 2.98 -8.32
CA TYR A 19 -4.30 2.81 -9.59
C TYR A 19 -5.68 3.50 -9.57
N LEU A 20 -6.46 3.27 -8.51
CA LEU A 20 -7.80 3.86 -8.36
C LEU A 20 -7.75 5.38 -8.17
N TRP A 21 -6.70 5.92 -7.54
CA TRP A 21 -6.50 7.37 -7.48
C TRP A 21 -6.32 7.96 -8.87
N GLY A 22 -5.54 7.30 -9.72
CA GLY A 22 -5.40 7.68 -11.13
C GLY A 22 -6.73 7.69 -11.88
N GLU A 23 -7.52 6.61 -11.76
CA GLU A 23 -8.86 6.54 -12.37
C GLU A 23 -9.81 7.61 -11.83
N PHE A 24 -9.73 7.91 -10.54
CA PHE A 24 -10.50 8.99 -9.93
C PHE A 24 -10.11 10.35 -10.52
N LEU A 25 -8.82 10.66 -10.68
CA LEU A 25 -8.36 11.90 -11.30
C LEU A 25 -8.89 12.05 -12.73
N VAL A 26 -8.89 10.96 -13.50
CA VAL A 26 -9.49 10.94 -14.85
C VAL A 26 -10.99 11.23 -14.79
N SER A 27 -11.72 10.59 -13.89
CA SER A 27 -13.16 10.79 -13.73
C SER A 27 -13.55 12.22 -13.36
N GLN A 28 -12.67 12.91 -12.64
CA GLN A 28 -12.81 14.31 -12.25
C GLN A 28 -12.35 15.30 -13.35
N GLY A 29 -11.84 14.82 -14.48
CA GLY A 29 -11.30 15.65 -15.56
C GLY A 29 -10.06 16.46 -15.18
N LEU A 30 -9.25 15.95 -14.23
CA LEU A 30 -8.07 16.62 -13.70
C LEU A 30 -6.81 16.27 -14.49
N VAL A 31 -6.85 15.23 -15.31
CA VAL A 31 -5.77 14.75 -16.17
C VAL A 31 -6.34 14.36 -17.54
N ASP A 32 -5.48 14.30 -18.57
CA ASP A 32 -5.89 13.81 -19.90
C ASP A 32 -6.25 12.32 -19.82
N GLY A 33 -7.55 12.02 -19.96
CA GLY A 33 -8.11 10.71 -19.63
C GLY A 33 -7.50 9.55 -20.40
N ASP A 34 -7.31 9.67 -21.70
CA ASP A 34 -6.88 8.55 -22.55
C ASP A 34 -5.37 8.29 -22.39
N ASP A 35 -4.55 9.34 -22.34
CA ASP A 35 -3.11 9.20 -22.12
C ASP A 35 -2.80 8.72 -20.70
N TYR A 36 -3.49 9.28 -19.71
CA TYR A 36 -3.27 8.93 -18.31
C TYR A 36 -3.62 7.46 -18.03
N ARG A 37 -4.80 6.98 -18.49
CA ARG A 37 -5.18 5.57 -18.33
C ARG A 37 -4.18 4.63 -18.96
N ARG A 38 -3.81 4.87 -20.23
CA ARG A 38 -2.83 4.02 -20.92
C ARG A 38 -1.50 3.91 -20.17
N ARG A 39 -1.03 5.01 -19.58
CA ARG A 39 0.21 5.01 -18.77
C ARG A 39 -0.01 4.32 -17.43
N ASN A 40 -1.13 4.57 -16.76
CA ASN A 40 -1.49 3.95 -15.49
C ASN A 40 -1.59 2.43 -15.64
N ASP A 41 -2.27 1.95 -16.68
CA ASP A 41 -2.36 0.52 -17.00
C ASP A 41 -0.98 -0.10 -17.26
N ARG A 42 -0.10 0.59 -18.01
CA ARG A 42 1.27 0.11 -18.25
C ARG A 42 2.04 -0.06 -16.94
N PHE A 43 2.05 0.95 -16.08
CA PHE A 43 2.75 0.88 -14.80
C PHE A 43 2.19 -0.20 -13.88
N TYR A 44 0.87 -0.41 -13.91
CA TYR A 44 0.26 -1.49 -13.14
C TYR A 44 0.70 -2.89 -13.65
N GLU A 45 0.79 -3.08 -14.96
CA GLU A 45 1.34 -4.33 -15.54
C GLU A 45 2.83 -4.50 -15.22
N ASP A 46 3.63 -3.42 -15.31
CA ASP A 46 5.06 -3.44 -14.94
C ASP A 46 5.24 -3.79 -13.44
N TYR A 47 4.36 -3.29 -12.55
CA TYR A 47 4.35 -3.66 -11.14
C TYR A 47 4.09 -5.15 -10.93
N LYS A 48 3.05 -5.70 -11.57
CA LYS A 48 2.70 -7.14 -11.49
C LYS A 48 3.80 -8.03 -12.07
N ALA A 49 4.50 -7.57 -13.09
CA ALA A 49 5.63 -8.28 -13.69
C ALA A 49 6.93 -8.15 -12.86
N GLY A 50 6.96 -7.30 -11.84
CA GLY A 50 8.16 -7.00 -11.05
C GLY A 50 9.22 -6.18 -11.78
N THR A 51 8.85 -5.55 -12.90
CA THR A 51 9.75 -4.75 -13.79
C THR A 51 9.57 -3.25 -13.66
N LEU A 52 8.72 -2.79 -12.73
CA LEU A 52 8.41 -1.37 -12.52
C LEU A 52 9.67 -0.54 -12.21
N ASP A 53 9.93 0.50 -13.01
CA ASP A 53 10.81 1.60 -12.62
C ASP A 53 10.03 2.53 -11.68
N ILE A 54 10.36 2.44 -10.39
CA ILE A 54 9.64 3.19 -9.35
C ILE A 54 9.78 4.70 -9.52
N TYR A 55 10.92 5.20 -10.01
CA TYR A 55 11.13 6.64 -10.16
C TYR A 55 10.37 7.19 -11.36
N GLU A 56 10.31 6.45 -12.48
CA GLU A 56 9.48 6.81 -13.63
C GLU A 56 7.99 6.85 -13.23
N PHE A 57 7.55 5.84 -12.49
CA PHE A 57 6.19 5.78 -11.96
C PHE A 57 5.88 6.96 -11.03
N LEU A 58 6.74 7.26 -10.05
CA LEU A 58 6.53 8.35 -9.11
C LEU A 58 6.52 9.72 -9.78
N ALA A 59 7.38 9.94 -10.78
CA ALA A 59 7.34 11.17 -11.58
C ALA A 59 6.01 11.34 -12.34
N PHE A 60 5.34 10.24 -12.67
CA PHE A 60 4.01 10.24 -13.28
C PHE A 60 2.91 10.45 -12.23
N SER A 61 2.87 9.62 -11.18
CA SER A 61 1.75 9.58 -10.22
C SER A 61 1.72 10.79 -9.28
N LEU A 62 2.88 11.38 -8.96
CA LEU A 62 2.96 12.56 -8.09
C LEU A 62 2.76 13.90 -8.81
N LYS A 63 2.89 13.93 -10.14
CA LYS A 63 2.74 15.15 -10.91
C LYS A 63 1.41 15.87 -10.66
N PRO A 64 0.23 15.20 -10.66
CA PRO A 64 -1.05 15.87 -10.41
C PRO A 64 -1.13 16.53 -9.02
N LEU A 65 -0.40 16.00 -8.02
CA LEU A 65 -0.38 16.62 -6.69
C LEU A 65 0.25 18.02 -6.73
N SER A 66 1.24 18.26 -7.60
CA SER A 66 1.90 19.56 -7.73
C SER A 66 1.04 20.61 -8.44
N GLU A 67 0.05 20.19 -9.21
CA GLU A 67 -0.78 21.06 -10.03
C GLU A 67 -1.95 21.70 -9.25
N HIS A 68 -2.21 21.23 -8.03
CA HIS A 68 -3.34 21.67 -7.21
C HIS A 68 -2.92 22.15 -5.81
N SER A 69 -3.76 23.00 -5.18
CA SER A 69 -3.55 23.38 -3.78
C SER A 69 -3.86 22.20 -2.84
N LEU A 70 -3.19 22.17 -1.69
CA LEU A 70 -3.41 21.13 -0.67
C LEU A 70 -4.88 21.04 -0.24
N GLU A 71 -5.56 22.18 -0.07
CA GLU A 71 -6.98 22.23 0.28
C GLU A 71 -7.86 21.52 -0.78
N ARG A 72 -7.59 21.78 -2.08
CA ARG A 72 -8.30 21.11 -3.18
C ARG A 72 -8.03 19.61 -3.19
N LEU A 73 -6.78 19.20 -3.05
CA LEU A 73 -6.38 17.80 -2.99
C LEU A 73 -7.07 17.06 -1.83
N GLN A 74 -7.13 17.68 -0.64
CA GLN A 74 -7.83 17.11 0.50
C GLN A 74 -9.34 16.98 0.26
N ALA A 75 -9.96 17.95 -0.42
CA ALA A 75 -11.37 17.87 -0.80
C ALA A 75 -11.64 16.73 -1.79
N LEU A 76 -10.77 16.56 -2.79
CA LEU A 76 -10.81 15.44 -3.74
C LEU A 76 -10.58 14.10 -3.04
N HIS A 77 -9.62 14.04 -2.12
CA HIS A 77 -9.31 12.81 -1.40
C HIS A 77 -10.50 12.32 -0.54
N ARG A 78 -11.25 13.22 0.09
CA ARG A 78 -12.48 12.83 0.82
C ARG A 78 -13.53 12.19 -0.09
N GLN A 79 -13.66 12.67 -1.34
CA GLN A 79 -14.56 12.06 -2.32
C GLN A 79 -14.02 10.69 -2.77
N PHE A 80 -12.71 10.60 -3.01
CA PHE A 80 -12.03 9.36 -3.37
C PHE A 80 -12.23 8.29 -2.30
N MET A 81 -12.06 8.62 -1.02
CA MET A 81 -12.32 7.68 0.08
C MET A 81 -13.73 7.07 -0.03
N THR A 82 -14.74 7.91 -0.21
CA THR A 82 -16.14 7.44 -0.26
C THR A 82 -16.45 6.65 -1.52
N GLN A 83 -15.93 7.08 -2.67
CA GLN A 83 -16.34 6.53 -3.98
C GLN A 83 -15.51 5.32 -4.39
N ALA A 84 -14.22 5.29 -4.03
CA ALA A 84 -13.29 4.29 -4.52
C ALA A 84 -12.72 3.39 -3.42
N ILE A 85 -12.44 3.91 -2.23
CA ILE A 85 -11.76 3.15 -1.18
C ILE A 85 -12.74 2.37 -0.32
N GLU A 86 -13.79 3.00 0.22
CA GLU A 86 -14.77 2.29 1.08
C GLU A 86 -15.34 1.03 0.45
N PRO A 87 -15.67 0.99 -0.87
CA PRO A 87 -16.16 -0.23 -1.51
C PRO A 87 -15.18 -1.41 -1.54
N ILE A 88 -13.88 -1.15 -1.42
CA ILE A 88 -12.83 -2.17 -1.50
C ILE A 88 -12.14 -2.46 -0.15
N VAL A 89 -12.56 -1.81 0.93
CA VAL A 89 -12.11 -2.19 2.28
C VAL A 89 -12.62 -3.59 2.62
N LEU A 90 -11.70 -4.51 2.86
CA LEU A 90 -12.05 -5.90 3.13
C LEU A 90 -12.49 -6.09 4.60
N PRO A 91 -13.71 -6.62 4.87
CA PRO A 91 -14.17 -6.84 6.24
C PRO A 91 -13.25 -7.77 7.06
N LYS A 92 -12.70 -8.82 6.42
CA LYS A 92 -11.76 -9.73 7.08
C LYS A 92 -10.41 -9.05 7.39
N ALA A 93 -10.00 -8.05 6.58
CA ALA A 93 -8.81 -7.26 6.87
C ALA A 93 -9.01 -6.40 8.13
N LEU A 94 -10.18 -5.78 8.30
CA LEU A 94 -10.52 -5.07 9.54
C LEU A 94 -10.46 -6.00 10.77
N GLN A 95 -10.98 -7.23 10.64
CA GLN A 95 -10.92 -8.23 11.70
C GLN A 95 -9.48 -8.68 12.01
N LEU A 96 -8.65 -8.86 10.98
CA LEU A 96 -7.25 -9.21 11.14
C LEU A 96 -6.48 -8.11 11.89
N VAL A 97 -6.60 -6.86 11.47
CA VAL A 97 -5.97 -5.72 12.13
C VAL A 97 -6.45 -5.60 13.58
N ASP A 98 -7.77 -5.76 13.82
CA ASP A 98 -8.33 -5.71 15.17
C ASP A 98 -7.84 -6.86 16.07
N SER A 99 -7.64 -8.06 15.53
CA SER A 99 -7.09 -9.19 16.27
C SER A 99 -5.68 -8.94 16.81
N HIS A 100 -4.82 -8.26 16.02
CA HIS A 100 -3.50 -7.82 16.45
C HIS A 100 -3.58 -6.70 17.49
N ARG A 101 -4.50 -5.74 17.30
CA ARG A 101 -4.77 -4.68 18.29
C ARG A 101 -5.16 -5.26 19.64
N GLN A 102 -6.06 -6.24 19.67
CA GLN A 102 -6.51 -6.89 20.89
C GLN A 102 -5.40 -7.68 21.60
N ARG A 103 -4.40 -8.17 20.89
CA ARG A 103 -3.19 -8.79 21.45
C ARG A 103 -2.20 -7.77 22.00
N GLY A 104 -2.41 -6.49 21.74
CA GLY A 104 -1.50 -5.42 22.14
C GLY A 104 -0.27 -5.31 21.23
N ASP A 105 -0.33 -5.82 20.01
CA ASP A 105 0.73 -5.69 19.03
C ASP A 105 0.81 -4.24 18.51
N THR A 106 2.01 -3.78 18.18
CA THR A 106 2.21 -2.52 17.46
C THR A 106 1.81 -2.72 16.00
N LEU A 107 0.90 -1.87 15.51
CA LEU A 107 0.34 -1.99 14.17
C LEU A 107 1.04 -1.03 13.21
N LEU A 108 1.54 -1.52 12.09
CA LEU A 108 2.24 -0.73 11.08
C LEU A 108 1.70 -1.08 9.69
N ILE A 109 1.33 -0.08 8.89
CA ILE A 109 1.12 -0.25 7.46
C ILE A 109 2.40 0.15 6.72
N ILE A 110 2.84 -0.68 5.77
CA ILE A 110 3.97 -0.40 4.89
C ILE A 110 3.56 -0.60 3.43
N THR A 111 3.59 0.45 2.63
CA THR A 111 3.08 0.44 1.26
C THR A 111 3.95 1.24 0.29
N ALA A 112 3.99 0.78 -0.97
CA ALA A 112 4.67 1.53 -2.05
C ALA A 112 3.91 2.80 -2.45
N THR A 113 2.60 2.79 -2.29
CA THR A 113 1.72 3.93 -2.60
C THR A 113 2.05 5.14 -1.74
N ASN A 114 1.91 6.31 -2.33
CA ASN A 114 2.31 7.56 -1.69
C ASN A 114 1.44 7.92 -0.47
N ARG A 115 2.06 8.58 0.52
CA ARG A 115 1.44 8.96 1.81
C ARG A 115 0.20 9.84 1.66
N PHE A 116 0.12 10.69 0.62
CA PHE A 116 -1.06 11.51 0.40
C PHE A 116 -2.31 10.65 0.15
N VAL A 117 -2.17 9.59 -0.65
CA VAL A 117 -3.26 8.64 -0.91
C VAL A 117 -3.55 7.77 0.31
N THR A 118 -2.52 7.22 0.94
CA THR A 118 -2.63 6.14 1.93
C THR A 118 -2.86 6.59 3.36
N GLY A 119 -2.53 7.85 3.71
CA GLY A 119 -2.70 8.36 5.06
C GLY A 119 -4.12 8.19 5.61
N PRO A 120 -5.16 8.75 4.96
CA PRO A 120 -6.55 8.57 5.39
C PRO A 120 -7.04 7.11 5.34
N ILE A 121 -6.43 6.28 4.48
CA ILE A 121 -6.76 4.84 4.43
C ILE A 121 -6.21 4.14 5.68
N ALA A 122 -4.97 4.44 6.09
CA ALA A 122 -4.40 3.90 7.33
C ALA A 122 -5.23 4.31 8.56
N GLU A 123 -5.67 5.58 8.62
CA GLU A 123 -6.59 6.07 9.65
C GLU A 123 -7.91 5.29 9.66
N ARG A 124 -8.45 4.92 8.49
CA ARG A 124 -9.67 4.11 8.36
C ARG A 124 -9.52 2.71 8.98
N PHE A 125 -8.33 2.13 8.96
CA PHE A 125 -7.99 0.88 9.66
C PHE A 125 -7.64 1.11 11.13
N GLY A 126 -7.56 2.36 11.60
CA GLY A 126 -7.10 2.70 12.95
C GLY A 126 -5.63 2.36 13.18
N VAL A 127 -4.82 2.39 12.13
CA VAL A 127 -3.37 2.19 12.18
C VAL A 127 -2.69 3.54 12.06
N HIS A 128 -1.92 3.92 13.05
CA HIS A 128 -1.29 5.24 13.12
C HIS A 128 0.14 5.24 12.57
N GLU A 129 0.83 4.09 12.65
CA GLU A 129 2.16 3.93 12.06
C GLU A 129 2.04 3.57 10.58
N LEU A 130 2.54 4.47 9.72
CA LEU A 130 2.50 4.32 8.27
C LEU A 130 3.87 4.60 7.67
N LEU A 131 4.44 3.61 7.00
CA LEU A 131 5.60 3.76 6.12
C LEU A 131 5.12 3.71 4.68
N ALA A 132 5.14 4.85 4.02
CA ALA A 132 4.67 5.02 2.65
C ALA A 132 5.72 5.79 1.84
N THR A 133 5.62 5.81 0.53
CA THR A 133 6.42 6.74 -0.27
C THR A 133 5.99 8.16 0.04
N ASP A 134 6.94 9.02 0.42
CA ASP A 134 6.65 10.40 0.83
C ASP A 134 6.75 11.35 -0.38
N PRO A 135 5.64 12.01 -0.79
CA PRO A 135 5.71 13.10 -1.75
C PRO A 135 6.44 14.31 -1.15
N GLU A 136 7.37 14.89 -1.92
CA GLU A 136 8.09 16.08 -1.46
C GLU A 136 7.16 17.29 -1.37
N MET A 137 7.31 18.04 -0.29
CA MET A 137 6.58 19.29 -0.08
C MET A 137 7.53 20.48 0.03
N MET A 138 7.16 21.60 -0.60
CA MET A 138 7.78 22.90 -0.40
C MET A 138 6.73 23.87 0.15
N GLY A 139 6.89 24.24 1.43
CA GLY A 139 5.85 24.99 2.15
C GLY A 139 4.55 24.17 2.23
N ASN A 140 3.46 24.71 1.72
CA ASN A 140 2.13 24.06 1.74
C ASN A 140 1.72 23.50 0.35
N ARG A 141 2.68 23.05 -0.46
CA ARG A 141 2.43 22.49 -1.79
C ARG A 141 3.32 21.30 -2.05
N TYR A 142 2.79 20.30 -2.74
CA TYR A 142 3.58 19.22 -3.29
C TYR A 142 4.39 19.72 -4.49
N THR A 143 5.63 19.20 -4.64
CA THR A 143 6.52 19.58 -5.75
C THR A 143 6.33 18.66 -6.97
N GLY A 144 5.73 17.49 -6.78
CA GLY A 144 5.65 16.42 -7.76
C GLY A 144 6.85 15.46 -7.73
N ALA A 145 7.82 15.72 -6.84
CA ALA A 145 8.95 14.83 -6.61
C ALA A 145 8.71 13.92 -5.38
N VAL A 146 9.55 12.92 -5.22
CA VAL A 146 9.58 12.04 -4.05
C VAL A 146 10.61 12.56 -3.05
N GLN A 147 10.28 12.48 -1.76
CA GLN A 147 11.21 12.77 -0.67
C GLN A 147 11.82 11.46 -0.13
N GLY A 148 13.16 11.39 -0.15
CA GLY A 148 13.89 10.24 0.39
C GLY A 148 13.76 8.97 -0.46
N VAL A 149 13.81 7.80 0.20
CA VAL A 149 13.77 6.49 -0.45
C VAL A 149 12.32 6.07 -0.69
N PRO A 150 11.92 5.73 -1.93
CA PRO A 150 10.60 5.14 -2.20
C PRO A 150 10.38 3.84 -1.40
N CYS A 151 9.17 3.66 -0.88
CA CYS A 151 8.80 2.50 -0.06
C CYS A 151 8.44 1.28 -0.93
N PHE A 152 9.37 0.85 -1.79
CA PHE A 152 9.16 -0.22 -2.77
C PHE A 152 10.32 -1.22 -2.72
N LYS A 153 10.03 -2.55 -2.74
CA LYS A 153 11.00 -3.64 -2.67
C LYS A 153 11.99 -3.43 -1.51
N GLU A 154 13.30 -3.35 -1.80
CA GLU A 154 14.35 -3.09 -0.82
C GLU A 154 14.16 -1.74 -0.09
N GLY A 155 13.45 -0.80 -0.69
CA GLY A 155 13.07 0.46 -0.05
C GLY A 155 12.14 0.26 1.15
N LYS A 156 11.24 -0.73 1.13
CA LYS A 156 10.45 -1.11 2.32
C LYS A 156 11.37 -1.56 3.46
N VAL A 157 12.38 -2.38 3.15
CA VAL A 157 13.37 -2.84 4.14
C VAL A 157 14.15 -1.67 4.74
N THR A 158 14.62 -0.76 3.89
CA THR A 158 15.36 0.44 4.33
C THR A 158 14.51 1.27 5.28
N ARG A 159 13.30 1.60 4.88
CA ARG A 159 12.38 2.45 5.65
C ARG A 159 11.95 1.78 6.97
N LEU A 160 11.68 0.47 6.94
CA LEU A 160 11.37 -0.27 8.16
C LEU A 160 12.57 -0.30 9.12
N THR A 161 13.78 -0.51 8.60
CA THR A 161 15.00 -0.53 9.44
C THR A 161 15.24 0.83 10.12
N GLU A 162 15.04 1.93 9.39
CA GLU A 162 15.12 3.29 9.94
C GLU A 162 14.08 3.50 11.05
N TRP A 163 12.84 3.09 10.83
CA TRP A 163 11.76 3.19 11.80
C TRP A 163 12.01 2.34 13.04
N LEU A 164 12.44 1.07 12.88
CA LEU A 164 12.78 0.19 14.00
C LEU A 164 13.87 0.79 14.90
N ASN A 165 14.88 1.42 14.29
CA ASN A 165 15.95 2.09 15.04
C ASN A 165 15.43 3.33 15.80
N SER A 166 14.53 4.12 15.20
CA SER A 166 13.98 5.33 15.83
C SER A 166 13.03 5.02 16.98
N GLU A 167 12.20 3.99 16.82
CA GLU A 167 11.19 3.59 17.81
C GLU A 167 11.68 2.53 18.81
N MET A 168 12.94 2.09 18.68
CA MET A 168 13.55 1.02 19.51
C MET A 168 12.74 -0.29 19.48
N HIS A 169 12.20 -0.63 18.30
CA HIS A 169 11.55 -1.90 18.02
C HIS A 169 12.51 -2.89 17.38
N ASP A 170 12.17 -4.17 17.46
CA ASP A 170 12.81 -5.26 16.72
C ASP A 170 11.77 -6.10 15.95
N LEU A 171 12.26 -7.11 15.23
CA LEU A 171 11.41 -8.02 14.46
C LEU A 171 11.15 -9.36 15.18
N ASP A 172 11.51 -9.49 16.47
CA ASP A 172 11.26 -10.74 17.20
C ASP A 172 9.74 -10.92 17.40
N GLY A 173 9.23 -12.07 16.97
CA GLY A 173 7.80 -12.38 16.97
C GLY A 173 6.95 -11.54 16.01
N SER A 174 7.58 -10.82 15.08
CA SER A 174 6.89 -9.94 14.13
C SER A 174 6.11 -10.70 13.05
N TRP A 175 5.05 -10.08 12.55
CA TRP A 175 4.20 -10.54 11.45
C TRP A 175 4.31 -9.59 10.28
N PHE A 176 4.30 -10.12 9.04
CA PHE A 176 4.11 -9.32 7.85
C PHE A 176 3.16 -10.01 6.88
N TYR A 177 2.12 -9.28 6.46
CA TYR A 177 1.05 -9.69 5.58
C TYR A 177 1.20 -8.99 4.24
N SER A 178 1.31 -9.72 3.12
CA SER A 178 1.43 -9.16 1.77
C SER A 178 0.90 -10.11 0.71
N ASP A 179 0.41 -9.55 -0.40
CA ASP A 179 -0.06 -10.26 -1.61
C ASP A 179 1.03 -10.39 -2.68
N SER A 180 2.13 -9.62 -2.58
CA SER A 180 3.06 -9.38 -3.69
C SER A 180 4.42 -10.02 -3.52
N HIS A 181 4.94 -10.67 -4.58
CA HIS A 181 6.32 -11.12 -4.64
C HIS A 181 7.35 -9.97 -4.55
N ASN A 182 6.95 -8.73 -4.84
CA ASN A 182 7.79 -7.54 -4.66
C ASN A 182 8.17 -7.33 -3.18
N ASP A 183 7.43 -7.91 -2.24
CA ASP A 183 7.66 -7.81 -0.80
C ASP A 183 8.50 -8.96 -0.22
N LEU A 184 8.99 -9.88 -1.05
CA LEU A 184 9.88 -10.96 -0.62
C LEU A 184 11.09 -10.48 0.18
N PRO A 185 11.75 -9.35 -0.14
CA PRO A 185 12.84 -8.84 0.70
C PRO A 185 12.43 -8.62 2.16
N LEU A 186 11.22 -8.10 2.40
CA LEU A 186 10.72 -7.85 3.76
C LEU A 186 10.09 -9.10 4.39
N LEU A 187 9.34 -9.90 3.62
CA LEU A 187 8.76 -11.16 4.11
C LEU A 187 9.80 -12.11 4.67
N ASN A 188 11.01 -12.13 4.09
CA ASN A 188 12.12 -12.95 4.55
C ASN A 188 12.80 -12.44 5.85
N MET A 189 12.43 -11.26 6.35
CA MET A 189 13.05 -10.67 7.56
C MET A 189 12.22 -10.89 8.82
N VAL A 190 10.90 -11.07 8.67
CA VAL A 190 9.99 -11.18 9.81
C VAL A 190 9.93 -12.61 10.37
N THR A 191 9.47 -12.75 11.62
CA THR A 191 9.31 -14.07 12.24
C THR A 191 8.16 -14.86 11.60
N HIS A 192 7.06 -14.18 11.27
CA HIS A 192 5.84 -14.79 10.73
C HIS A 192 5.44 -14.14 9.41
N PRO A 193 6.02 -14.56 8.27
CA PRO A 193 5.57 -14.13 6.96
C PRO A 193 4.22 -14.79 6.63
N VAL A 194 3.28 -14.00 6.11
CA VAL A 194 1.95 -14.47 5.71
C VAL A 194 1.61 -13.95 4.32
N ALA A 195 1.39 -14.86 3.38
CA ALA A 195 0.95 -14.53 2.03
C ALA A 195 -0.59 -14.40 2.01
N VAL A 196 -1.09 -13.22 1.60
CA VAL A 196 -2.51 -12.88 1.59
C VAL A 196 -2.99 -12.79 0.15
N ASP A 197 -3.90 -13.69 -0.27
CA ASP A 197 -4.40 -13.72 -1.66
C ASP A 197 -3.28 -13.53 -2.71
N PRO A 198 -2.13 -14.24 -2.57
CA PRO A 198 -0.87 -13.87 -3.19
C PRO A 198 -0.86 -14.01 -4.71
N ASP A 199 -0.04 -13.22 -5.36
CA ASP A 199 0.32 -13.43 -6.76
C ASP A 199 0.97 -14.83 -6.96
N PRO A 200 1.00 -15.35 -8.21
CA PRO A 200 1.52 -16.70 -8.46
C PRO A 200 2.95 -16.93 -7.98
N GLN A 201 3.83 -15.91 -8.06
CA GLN A 201 5.24 -16.03 -7.67
C GLN A 201 5.36 -16.10 -6.14
N LEU A 202 4.64 -15.24 -5.40
CA LEU A 202 4.61 -15.29 -3.94
C LEU A 202 3.94 -16.57 -3.45
N ALA A 203 2.85 -17.02 -4.11
CA ALA A 203 2.18 -18.26 -3.75
C ALA A 203 3.10 -19.46 -3.87
N ASP A 204 3.89 -19.56 -4.95
CA ASP A 204 4.85 -20.63 -5.14
C ASP A 204 5.99 -20.57 -4.14
N TYR A 205 6.51 -19.37 -3.87
CA TYR A 205 7.54 -19.17 -2.85
C TYR A 205 7.05 -19.53 -1.44
N ALA A 206 5.85 -19.09 -1.06
CA ALA A 206 5.25 -19.39 0.24
C ALA A 206 5.06 -20.90 0.45
N ARG A 207 4.62 -21.65 -0.57
CA ARG A 207 4.50 -23.13 -0.49
C ARG A 207 5.86 -23.81 -0.31
N GLN A 208 6.91 -23.33 -1.01
CA GLN A 208 8.27 -23.89 -0.91
C GLN A 208 8.92 -23.65 0.45
N HIS A 209 8.49 -22.61 1.19
CA HIS A 209 9.06 -22.24 2.48
C HIS A 209 8.11 -22.50 3.66
N ASP A 210 7.01 -23.25 3.43
CA ASP A 210 5.99 -23.56 4.44
C ASP A 210 5.38 -22.32 5.10
N TRP A 211 5.27 -21.20 4.36
CA TRP A 211 4.62 -20.00 4.86
C TRP A 211 3.10 -20.13 4.85
N GLN A 212 2.46 -19.47 5.78
CA GLN A 212 1.01 -19.40 5.83
C GLN A 212 0.46 -18.64 4.61
N ILE A 213 -0.56 -19.21 3.96
CA ILE A 213 -1.34 -18.57 2.90
C ILE A 213 -2.76 -18.42 3.39
N ILE A 214 -3.31 -17.20 3.35
CA ILE A 214 -4.68 -16.90 3.76
C ILE A 214 -5.41 -16.11 2.68
N SER A 215 -6.74 -16.07 2.77
CA SER A 215 -7.57 -15.16 1.97
C SER A 215 -8.37 -14.24 2.88
N LEU A 216 -8.31 -12.94 2.59
CA LEU A 216 -9.14 -11.91 3.22
C LEU A 216 -10.36 -11.54 2.37
N ARG A 217 -10.45 -12.09 1.15
CA ARG A 217 -11.61 -11.92 0.27
C ARG A 217 -12.71 -12.90 0.66
N ASP A 218 -13.97 -12.51 0.46
CA ASP A 218 -15.08 -13.43 0.61
C ASP A 218 -15.04 -14.45 -0.54
N GLU A 219 -15.34 -15.72 -0.22
CA GLU A 219 -15.56 -16.71 -1.27
C GLU A 219 -16.69 -16.22 -2.17
N PRO A 220 -16.55 -16.33 -3.53
CA PRO A 220 -17.67 -16.03 -4.39
C PRO A 220 -18.84 -16.91 -3.94
N ALA A 221 -20.00 -16.27 -3.68
CA ALA A 221 -21.21 -16.99 -3.31
C ALA A 221 -21.42 -18.12 -4.33
N THR A 222 -21.25 -19.37 -3.89
CA THR A 222 -21.56 -20.53 -4.72
C THR A 222 -23.01 -20.40 -5.11
N ALA A 223 -23.26 -20.12 -6.39
CA ALA A 223 -24.60 -20.10 -6.94
C ALA A 223 -25.22 -21.47 -6.71
N SER A 224 -26.19 -21.49 -5.81
CA SER A 224 -27.02 -22.67 -5.51
C SER A 224 -28.07 -22.85 -6.59
#